data_45875769c3fad240c512c032a03f740a
#
_entry.id   45875769c3fad240c512c032a03f740a
#
_cell.length_a   1.000
_cell.length_b   1.000
_cell.length_c   1.000
_cell.angle_alpha   90.00
_cell.angle_beta   90.00
_cell.angle_gamma   90.00
#
_symmetry.space_group_name_H-M   'P 1'
#
loop_
_entity.id
_entity.type
_entity.pdbx_description
1 polymer ?
#
loop_
_entity_poly.entity_id
_entity_poly.type
_entity_poly.pdbx_seq_one_letter_code
_entity_poly.pdbx_strand_id
1 'polypeptide(L)'
;MEIEIKVENIKNPPEKVRLMYEAVSQLLKGDRELSSIKVQDITQKAGIGKGTAYEYFSSKEEIIANALMFEYANKIALLVESAFKEKDFKKRCYKIMDWLCENKDYNMMFKHLFRMNAGLQAEPPMEKLEECEPGNFGYEAYQYVCQIIDEFMEDGYVQGAFTETDKRKRCLAILTAMIQYAVLITCQIGAHYEIMSDKEMREAVYTNMIKSLN
;
A
#
# COMPACT_ATOMS: atom_id res chain seq x y z
N MET A 1 -20.55 0.01 15.97
CA MET A 1 -20.77 0.05 14.49
C MET A 1 -19.87 -1.03 13.92
N GLU A 2 -20.42 -2.10 13.34
CA GLU A 2 -19.59 -3.11 12.68
C GLU A 2 -19.11 -2.51 11.35
N ILE A 3 -17.81 -2.29 11.24
CA ILE A 3 -17.18 -1.80 10.00
C ILE A 3 -17.01 -3.04 9.12
N GLU A 4 -17.77 -3.11 8.04
CA GLU A 4 -17.70 -4.19 7.07
C GLU A 4 -16.79 -3.74 5.91
N ILE A 5 -15.50 -4.05 6.02
CA ILE A 5 -14.53 -3.83 4.93
C ILE A 5 -14.60 -5.03 4.00
N LYS A 6 -14.93 -4.80 2.75
CA LYS A 6 -14.99 -5.85 1.71
C LYS A 6 -14.10 -5.49 0.54
N VAL A 7 -13.23 -6.42 0.17
CA VAL A 7 -12.43 -6.32 -1.08
C VAL A 7 -13.33 -6.13 -2.31
N GLU A 8 -14.54 -6.67 -2.26
CA GLU A 8 -15.58 -6.52 -3.30
C GLU A 8 -15.96 -5.06 -3.59
N ASN A 9 -15.65 -4.12 -2.68
CA ASN A 9 -15.90 -2.69 -2.87
C ASN A 9 -14.90 -2.04 -3.85
N ILE A 10 -13.77 -2.70 -4.13
CA ILE A 10 -12.85 -2.23 -5.17
C ILE A 10 -13.42 -2.64 -6.52
N LYS A 11 -13.82 -1.65 -7.32
CA LYS A 11 -14.38 -1.89 -8.64
C LYS A 11 -13.40 -2.67 -9.52
N ASN A 12 -13.89 -3.71 -10.17
CA ASN A 12 -13.12 -4.43 -11.17
C ASN A 12 -12.94 -3.57 -12.42
N PRO A 13 -11.70 -3.33 -12.86
CA PRO A 13 -11.45 -2.60 -14.09
C PRO A 13 -11.88 -3.43 -15.32
N PRO A 14 -12.17 -2.78 -16.46
CA PRO A 14 -12.39 -3.48 -17.73
C PRO A 14 -11.26 -4.45 -18.04
N GLU A 15 -11.56 -5.53 -18.75
CA GLU A 15 -10.58 -6.60 -19.01
C GLU A 15 -9.26 -6.08 -19.61
N LYS A 16 -9.32 -5.16 -20.57
CA LYS A 16 -8.11 -4.60 -21.20
C LYS A 16 -7.24 -3.81 -20.20
N VAL A 17 -7.88 -3.08 -19.27
CA VAL A 17 -7.19 -2.36 -18.20
C VAL A 17 -6.56 -3.33 -17.22
N ARG A 18 -7.30 -4.37 -16.80
CA ARG A 18 -6.79 -5.43 -15.91
C ARG A 18 -5.58 -6.12 -16.52
N LEU A 19 -5.61 -6.47 -17.81
CA LEU A 19 -4.47 -7.07 -18.50
C LEU A 19 -3.25 -6.15 -18.52
N MET A 20 -3.42 -4.84 -18.67
CA MET A 20 -2.31 -3.87 -18.55
C MET A 20 -1.75 -3.83 -17.14
N TYR A 21 -2.58 -3.84 -16.11
CA TYR A 21 -2.13 -3.85 -14.71
C TYR A 21 -1.34 -5.11 -14.37
N GLU A 22 -1.83 -6.29 -14.81
CA GLU A 22 -1.13 -7.55 -14.67
C GLU A 22 0.21 -7.56 -15.42
N ALA A 23 0.26 -6.96 -16.61
CA ALA A 23 1.49 -6.83 -17.39
C ALA A 23 2.53 -5.98 -16.66
N VAL A 24 2.12 -4.84 -16.08
CA VAL A 24 3.00 -3.99 -15.27
C VAL A 24 3.54 -4.76 -14.07
N SER A 25 2.66 -5.42 -13.29
CA SER A 25 3.06 -6.23 -12.14
C SER A 25 4.09 -7.30 -12.52
N GLN A 26 3.89 -7.99 -13.65
CA GLN A 26 4.83 -9.01 -14.13
C GLN A 26 6.16 -8.43 -14.63
N LEU A 27 6.16 -7.23 -15.23
CA LEU A 27 7.38 -6.57 -15.68
C LEU A 27 8.25 -6.11 -14.51
N LEU A 28 7.63 -5.80 -13.36
CA LEU A 28 8.31 -5.34 -12.15
C LEU A 28 8.88 -6.49 -11.28
N LYS A 29 8.44 -7.74 -11.48
CA LYS A 29 8.92 -8.90 -10.71
C LYS A 29 10.40 -9.23 -10.90
N GLY A 30 11.10 -8.59 -11.83
CA GLY A 30 12.48 -8.93 -12.21
C GLY A 30 13.51 -7.86 -11.92
N ASP A 31 13.42 -7.08 -10.83
CA ASP A 31 14.32 -5.96 -10.50
C ASP A 31 14.45 -4.90 -11.64
N ARG A 32 13.50 -4.89 -12.56
CA ARG A 32 13.47 -3.94 -13.67
C ARG A 32 13.10 -2.55 -13.16
N GLU A 33 13.86 -1.55 -13.54
CA GLU A 33 13.55 -0.17 -13.20
C GLU A 33 12.29 0.33 -13.91
N LEU A 34 11.41 1.03 -13.19
CA LEU A 34 10.19 1.63 -13.73
C LEU A 34 10.46 2.52 -14.95
N SER A 35 11.53 3.30 -14.90
CA SER A 35 11.98 4.18 -15.97
C SER A 35 12.27 3.44 -17.29
N SER A 36 12.72 2.19 -17.20
CA SER A 36 13.07 1.37 -18.37
C SER A 36 11.87 0.74 -19.07
N ILE A 37 10.69 0.68 -18.41
CA ILE A 37 9.47 0.11 -18.97
C ILE A 37 8.92 1.05 -20.06
N LYS A 38 8.60 0.48 -21.23
CA LYS A 38 7.97 1.20 -22.34
C LYS A 38 6.49 0.81 -22.47
N VAL A 39 5.65 1.67 -23.01
CA VAL A 39 4.24 1.32 -23.34
C VAL A 39 4.17 0.05 -24.18
N GLN A 40 5.11 -0.11 -25.13
CA GLN A 40 5.18 -1.31 -25.96
C GLN A 40 5.40 -2.60 -25.16
N ASP A 41 6.24 -2.55 -24.12
CA ASP A 41 6.48 -3.71 -23.25
C ASP A 41 5.17 -4.12 -22.52
N ILE A 42 4.44 -3.12 -22.03
CA ILE A 42 3.15 -3.33 -21.34
C ILE A 42 2.13 -3.91 -22.29
N THR A 43 1.94 -3.29 -23.47
CA THR A 43 0.90 -3.70 -24.41
C THR A 43 1.19 -5.05 -25.05
N GLN A 44 2.45 -5.34 -25.36
CA GLN A 44 2.86 -6.64 -25.86
C GLN A 44 2.61 -7.75 -24.84
N LYS A 45 2.94 -7.49 -23.57
CA LYS A 45 2.72 -8.46 -22.49
C LYS A 45 1.25 -8.64 -22.15
N ALA A 46 0.45 -7.57 -22.27
CA ALA A 46 -1.00 -7.59 -22.08
C ALA A 46 -1.75 -8.20 -23.29
N GLY A 47 -1.08 -8.44 -24.42
CA GLY A 47 -1.72 -8.94 -25.63
C GLY A 47 -2.68 -7.94 -26.31
N ILE A 48 -2.46 -6.63 -26.13
CA ILE A 48 -3.31 -5.56 -26.69
C ILE A 48 -2.53 -4.63 -27.63
N GLY A 49 -3.26 -3.90 -28.46
CA GLY A 49 -2.66 -2.86 -29.32
C GLY A 49 -2.26 -1.61 -28.54
N LYS A 50 -1.17 -0.93 -28.99
CA LYS A 50 -0.72 0.33 -28.39
C LYS A 50 -1.82 1.41 -28.43
N GLY A 51 -2.61 1.47 -29.52
CA GLY A 51 -3.77 2.37 -29.63
C GLY A 51 -4.78 2.16 -28.52
N THR A 52 -5.08 0.89 -28.21
CA THR A 52 -6.00 0.53 -27.14
C THR A 52 -5.52 1.02 -25.74
N ALA A 53 -4.21 1.01 -25.48
CA ALA A 53 -3.70 1.54 -24.23
C ALA A 53 -3.98 3.04 -24.09
N TYR A 54 -3.83 3.79 -25.19
CA TYR A 54 -4.10 5.24 -25.22
C TYR A 54 -5.59 5.60 -25.28
N GLU A 55 -6.51 4.63 -25.45
CA GLU A 55 -7.94 4.82 -25.25
C GLU A 55 -8.28 4.98 -23.75
N TYR A 56 -7.46 4.41 -22.86
CA TYR A 56 -7.69 4.41 -21.42
C TYR A 56 -6.75 5.34 -20.64
N PHE A 57 -5.54 5.54 -21.12
CA PHE A 57 -4.49 6.27 -20.40
C PHE A 57 -3.74 7.24 -21.31
N SER A 58 -3.45 8.43 -20.80
CA SER A 58 -2.75 9.48 -21.55
C SER A 58 -1.23 9.23 -21.66
N SER A 59 -0.66 8.49 -20.72
CA SER A 59 0.78 8.24 -20.65
C SER A 59 1.13 6.87 -20.08
N LYS A 60 2.38 6.48 -20.26
CA LYS A 60 2.97 5.29 -19.65
C LYS A 60 2.98 5.39 -18.11
N GLU A 61 3.32 6.56 -17.65
CA GLU A 61 3.40 6.88 -16.23
C GLU A 61 2.05 6.68 -15.56
N GLU A 62 0.99 7.08 -16.23
CA GLU A 62 -0.39 6.89 -15.76
C GLU A 62 -0.78 5.40 -15.69
N ILE A 63 -0.43 4.61 -16.71
CA ILE A 63 -0.68 3.15 -16.68
C ILE A 63 0.02 2.52 -15.47
N ILE A 64 1.30 2.86 -15.28
CA ILE A 64 2.13 2.28 -14.20
C ILE A 64 1.62 2.72 -12.83
N ALA A 65 1.34 4.01 -12.64
CA ALA A 65 0.82 4.53 -11.37
C ALA A 65 -0.49 3.87 -10.98
N ASN A 66 -1.43 3.76 -11.93
CA ASN A 66 -2.72 3.11 -11.68
C ASN A 66 -2.59 1.61 -11.42
N ALA A 67 -1.73 0.91 -12.13
CA ALA A 67 -1.49 -0.51 -11.92
C ALA A 67 -0.93 -0.78 -10.51
N LEU A 68 0.08 -0.01 -10.10
CA LEU A 68 0.68 -0.12 -8.77
C LEU A 68 -0.34 0.19 -7.67
N MET A 69 -1.12 1.25 -7.84
CA MET A 69 -2.09 1.66 -6.85
C MET A 69 -3.25 0.67 -6.74
N PHE A 70 -3.72 0.12 -7.86
CA PHE A 70 -4.76 -0.90 -7.88
C PHE A 70 -4.30 -2.19 -7.18
N GLU A 71 -3.08 -2.65 -7.46
CA GLU A 71 -2.50 -3.83 -6.81
C GLU A 71 -2.31 -3.60 -5.31
N TYR A 72 -1.84 -2.40 -4.93
CA TYR A 72 -1.67 -2.00 -3.54
C TYR A 72 -2.99 -1.97 -2.77
N ALA A 73 -4.00 -1.33 -3.35
CA ALA A 73 -5.31 -1.22 -2.73
C ALA A 73 -5.93 -2.60 -2.44
N ASN A 74 -5.87 -3.52 -3.42
CA ASN A 74 -6.37 -4.88 -3.23
C ASN A 74 -5.66 -5.60 -2.07
N LYS A 75 -4.34 -5.46 -1.97
CA LYS A 75 -3.56 -6.11 -0.90
C LYS A 75 -3.86 -5.51 0.47
N ILE A 76 -3.94 -4.18 0.56
CA ILE A 76 -4.31 -3.52 1.82
C ILE A 76 -5.72 -3.89 2.23
N ALA A 77 -6.68 -3.91 1.30
CA ALA A 77 -8.04 -4.29 1.59
C ALA A 77 -8.11 -5.71 2.17
N LEU A 78 -7.44 -6.69 1.56
CA LEU A 78 -7.34 -8.06 2.07
C LEU A 78 -6.71 -8.15 3.46
N LEU A 79 -5.62 -7.40 3.68
CA LEU A 79 -4.93 -7.34 4.95
C LEU A 79 -5.84 -6.78 6.05
N VAL A 80 -6.47 -5.64 5.77
CA VAL A 80 -7.33 -4.95 6.74
C VAL A 80 -8.58 -5.77 7.01
N GLU A 81 -9.23 -6.35 6.00
CA GLU A 81 -10.32 -7.30 6.18
C GLU A 81 -9.94 -8.45 7.13
N SER A 82 -8.74 -9.02 6.92
CA SER A 82 -8.21 -10.06 7.80
C SER A 82 -7.94 -9.54 9.22
N ALA A 83 -7.40 -8.32 9.37
CA ALA A 83 -7.11 -7.71 10.65
C ALA A 83 -8.40 -7.38 11.44
N PHE A 84 -9.46 -6.93 10.77
CA PHE A 84 -10.73 -6.60 11.40
C PHE A 84 -11.50 -7.82 11.96
N LYS A 85 -11.09 -9.04 11.63
CA LYS A 85 -11.58 -10.26 12.34
C LYS A 85 -11.15 -10.31 13.81
N GLU A 86 -10.09 -9.60 14.15
CA GLU A 86 -9.68 -9.39 15.54
C GLU A 86 -10.50 -8.24 16.14
N LYS A 87 -10.96 -8.41 17.41
CA LYS A 87 -11.74 -7.36 18.09
C LYS A 87 -10.88 -6.30 18.76
N ASP A 88 -9.69 -6.67 19.18
CA ASP A 88 -8.77 -5.83 19.93
C ASP A 88 -7.85 -5.06 18.99
N PHE A 89 -7.74 -3.75 19.16
CA PHE A 89 -6.92 -2.89 18.29
C PHE A 89 -5.43 -3.29 18.27
N LYS A 90 -4.86 -3.67 19.44
CA LYS A 90 -3.47 -4.13 19.50
C LYS A 90 -3.26 -5.39 18.65
N LYS A 91 -4.19 -6.35 18.74
CA LYS A 91 -4.12 -7.57 17.93
C LYS A 91 -4.26 -7.29 16.44
N ARG A 92 -5.09 -6.31 16.05
CA ARG A 92 -5.18 -5.84 14.66
C ARG A 92 -3.86 -5.28 14.17
N CYS A 93 -3.23 -4.40 14.94
CA CYS A 93 -1.91 -3.87 14.62
C CYS A 93 -0.89 -5.00 14.48
N TYR A 94 -0.90 -5.97 15.38
CA TYR A 94 0.02 -7.11 15.32
C TYR A 94 -0.21 -7.97 14.08
N LYS A 95 -1.45 -8.20 13.69
CA LYS A 95 -1.78 -8.96 12.49
C LYS A 95 -1.29 -8.27 11.21
N ILE A 96 -1.37 -6.93 11.17
CA ILE A 96 -0.78 -6.14 10.08
C ILE A 96 0.74 -6.29 10.07
N MET A 97 1.39 -6.21 11.23
CA MET A 97 2.84 -6.36 11.35
C MET A 97 3.30 -7.78 10.98
N ASP A 98 2.58 -8.82 11.40
CA ASP A 98 2.87 -10.21 11.03
C ASP A 98 2.77 -10.42 9.52
N TRP A 99 1.73 -9.85 8.89
CA TRP A 99 1.59 -9.90 7.43
C TRP A 99 2.76 -9.22 6.71
N LEU A 100 3.24 -8.08 7.21
CA LEU A 100 4.42 -7.40 6.67
C LEU A 100 5.67 -8.28 6.77
N CYS A 101 5.83 -9.05 7.85
CA CYS A 101 6.91 -10.03 8.00
C CYS A 101 6.82 -11.18 7.00
N GLU A 102 5.64 -11.75 6.83
CA GLU A 102 5.41 -12.91 5.97
C GLU A 102 5.54 -12.57 4.49
N ASN A 103 5.26 -11.33 4.13
CA ASN A 103 5.21 -10.86 2.75
C ASN A 103 6.37 -9.92 2.40
N LYS A 104 7.60 -10.29 2.80
CA LYS A 104 8.81 -9.48 2.56
C LYS A 104 9.03 -9.12 1.08
N ASP A 105 8.62 -9.97 0.15
CA ASP A 105 8.71 -9.70 -1.29
C ASP A 105 7.75 -8.57 -1.73
N TYR A 106 6.64 -8.37 -1.03
CA TYR A 106 5.75 -7.22 -1.23
C TYR A 106 6.30 -5.92 -0.65
N ASN A 107 7.31 -6.00 0.22
CA ASN A 107 8.07 -4.84 0.66
C ASN A 107 8.88 -4.21 -0.49
N MET A 108 9.01 -4.88 -1.63
CA MET A 108 9.45 -4.28 -2.89
C MET A 108 8.60 -3.06 -3.26
N MET A 109 7.31 -3.07 -2.96
CA MET A 109 6.44 -1.92 -3.22
C MET A 109 6.70 -0.79 -2.23
N PHE A 110 6.93 -1.08 -0.94
CA PHE A 110 7.45 -0.08 0.00
C PHE A 110 8.82 0.43 -0.45
N LYS A 111 9.67 -0.44 -1.01
CA LYS A 111 10.94 -0.06 -1.62
C LYS A 111 10.73 0.90 -2.81
N HIS A 112 9.73 0.67 -3.65
CA HIS A 112 9.36 1.59 -4.73
C HIS A 112 8.75 2.88 -4.19
N LEU A 113 7.79 2.82 -3.28
CA LEU A 113 7.22 4.01 -2.62
C LEU A 113 8.28 4.80 -1.85
N PHE A 114 9.23 4.13 -1.19
CA PHE A 114 10.32 4.78 -0.47
C PHE A 114 11.31 5.43 -1.42
N ARG A 115 11.64 4.79 -2.54
CA ARG A 115 12.49 5.36 -3.61
C ARG A 115 11.79 6.55 -4.29
N MET A 116 10.47 6.49 -4.48
CA MET A 116 9.67 7.59 -4.99
C MET A 116 9.81 8.84 -4.11
N ASN A 117 9.59 8.69 -2.81
CA ASN A 117 9.69 9.80 -1.86
C ASN A 117 11.11 10.30 -1.62
N ALA A 118 12.13 9.47 -1.85
CA ALA A 118 13.53 9.85 -1.65
C ALA A 118 14.16 10.58 -2.85
N GLY A 119 13.41 10.80 -3.94
CA GLY A 119 13.91 11.48 -5.15
C GLY A 119 15.02 10.74 -5.89
N LEU A 120 15.20 9.44 -5.59
CA LEU A 120 16.31 8.64 -6.11
C LEU A 120 16.06 8.07 -7.51
N GLN A 121 14.84 8.22 -8.06
CA GLN A 121 14.48 7.86 -9.44
C GLN A 121 13.40 8.81 -9.98
N ALA A 122 13.42 9.08 -11.29
CA ALA A 122 12.34 9.78 -11.97
C ALA A 122 11.14 8.81 -12.10
N GLU A 123 10.27 8.78 -11.12
CA GLU A 123 9.12 7.90 -11.06
C GLU A 123 7.83 8.66 -11.33
N PRO A 124 6.75 7.95 -11.74
CA PRO A 124 5.47 8.60 -11.88
C PRO A 124 5.12 9.23 -10.52
N PRO A 125 5.03 10.55 -10.45
CA PRO A 125 4.77 11.22 -9.19
C PRO A 125 3.38 10.79 -8.70
N MET A 126 3.25 10.58 -7.39
CA MET A 126 1.94 10.37 -6.75
C MET A 126 0.97 11.53 -7.07
N GLU A 127 1.51 12.71 -7.36
CA GLU A 127 0.81 13.87 -7.92
C GLU A 127 -0.03 13.52 -9.17
N LYS A 128 0.46 12.61 -10.02
CA LYS A 128 -0.32 12.14 -11.18
C LYS A 128 -1.52 11.26 -10.82
N LEU A 129 -1.58 10.70 -9.63
CA LEU A 129 -2.76 10.01 -9.13
C LEU A 129 -3.83 11.01 -8.65
N GLU A 130 -3.41 12.15 -8.13
CA GLU A 130 -4.33 13.24 -7.75
C GLU A 130 -4.92 13.94 -8.98
N GLU A 131 -4.19 13.93 -10.11
CA GLU A 131 -4.67 14.44 -11.40
C GLU A 131 -5.56 13.44 -12.17
N CYS A 132 -5.66 12.18 -11.72
CA CYS A 132 -6.48 11.17 -12.39
C CYS A 132 -7.96 11.50 -12.29
N GLU A 133 -8.64 11.51 -13.42
CA GLU A 133 -10.09 11.73 -13.48
C GLU A 133 -10.88 10.66 -12.71
N PRO A 134 -12.02 11.02 -12.09
CA PRO A 134 -12.93 10.05 -11.49
C PRO A 134 -13.33 8.98 -12.53
N GLY A 135 -13.18 7.72 -12.20
CA GLY A 135 -13.37 6.57 -13.10
C GLY A 135 -12.05 5.88 -13.45
N ASN A 136 -10.91 6.44 -13.03
CA ASN A 136 -9.64 5.76 -13.08
C ASN A 136 -9.54 4.75 -11.92
N PHE A 137 -9.49 3.47 -12.23
CA PHE A 137 -9.58 2.38 -11.25
C PHE A 137 -8.46 2.39 -10.20
N GLY A 138 -7.29 2.91 -10.54
CA GLY A 138 -6.19 3.08 -9.58
C GLY A 138 -6.51 4.18 -8.56
N TYR A 139 -7.05 5.31 -9.03
CA TYR A 139 -7.48 6.40 -8.17
C TYR A 139 -8.65 6.00 -7.25
N GLU A 140 -9.68 5.34 -7.79
CA GLU A 140 -10.80 4.84 -6.99
C GLU A 140 -10.33 3.85 -5.92
N ALA A 141 -9.40 2.95 -6.27
CA ALA A 141 -8.80 2.01 -5.34
C ALA A 141 -8.01 2.73 -4.24
N TYR A 142 -7.26 3.79 -4.59
CA TYR A 142 -6.55 4.63 -3.61
C TYR A 142 -7.51 5.31 -2.63
N GLN A 143 -8.60 5.90 -3.12
CA GLN A 143 -9.62 6.51 -2.25
C GLN A 143 -10.22 5.50 -1.27
N TYR A 144 -10.48 4.27 -1.75
CA TYR A 144 -10.97 3.20 -0.89
C TYR A 144 -9.95 2.83 0.21
N VAL A 145 -8.65 2.77 -0.13
CA VAL A 145 -7.60 2.55 0.88
C VAL A 145 -7.53 3.67 1.91
N CYS A 146 -7.67 4.92 1.49
CA CYS A 146 -7.71 6.06 2.42
C CYS A 146 -8.89 5.93 3.40
N GLN A 147 -10.06 5.53 2.90
CA GLN A 147 -11.24 5.28 3.75
C GLN A 147 -10.97 4.15 4.76
N ILE A 148 -10.41 3.02 4.30
CA ILE A 148 -10.07 1.89 5.18
C ILE A 148 -9.11 2.30 6.30
N ILE A 149 -8.09 3.11 5.98
CA ILE A 149 -7.13 3.61 6.96
C ILE A 149 -7.83 4.53 7.97
N ASP A 150 -8.71 5.40 7.51
CA ASP A 150 -9.51 6.27 8.38
C ASP A 150 -10.38 5.47 9.34
N GLU A 151 -11.06 4.44 8.86
CA GLU A 151 -11.90 3.55 9.66
C GLU A 151 -11.08 2.76 10.69
N PHE A 152 -9.89 2.30 10.30
CA PHE A 152 -8.97 1.63 11.21
C PHE A 152 -8.52 2.54 12.35
N MET A 153 -8.19 3.79 12.05
CA MET A 153 -7.79 4.78 13.05
C MET A 153 -8.94 5.16 13.98
N GLU A 154 -10.14 5.34 13.41
CA GLU A 154 -11.32 5.68 14.21
C GLU A 154 -11.71 4.56 15.16
N ASP A 155 -11.62 3.31 14.70
CA ASP A 155 -11.89 2.15 15.55
C ASP A 155 -10.92 2.08 16.76
N GLY A 156 -9.63 2.34 16.56
CA GLY A 156 -8.65 2.39 17.67
C GLY A 156 -8.97 3.49 18.68
N TYR A 157 -9.43 4.64 18.22
CA TYR A 157 -9.87 5.75 19.10
C TYR A 157 -11.14 5.36 19.89
N VAL A 158 -12.14 4.82 19.21
CA VAL A 158 -13.41 4.38 19.84
C VAL A 158 -13.18 3.27 20.87
N GLN A 159 -12.22 2.38 20.62
CA GLN A 159 -11.82 1.35 21.59
C GLN A 159 -11.02 1.91 22.78
N GLY A 160 -10.65 3.19 22.77
CA GLY A 160 -9.83 3.80 23.83
C GLY A 160 -8.38 3.30 23.83
N ALA A 161 -7.89 2.79 22.69
CA ALA A 161 -6.49 2.38 22.55
C ALA A 161 -5.54 3.58 22.69
N PHE A 162 -6.01 4.77 22.37
CA PHE A 162 -5.32 6.06 22.48
C PHE A 162 -6.31 7.22 22.61
N THR A 163 -5.80 8.42 22.97
CA THR A 163 -6.64 9.58 23.29
C THR A 163 -6.51 10.73 22.28
N GLU A 164 -5.55 10.69 21.34
CA GLU A 164 -5.36 11.74 20.34
C GLU A 164 -6.60 11.91 19.45
N THR A 165 -7.15 13.12 19.41
CA THR A 165 -8.36 13.47 18.66
C THR A 165 -8.07 13.98 17.24
N ASP A 166 -6.86 14.54 16.98
CA ASP A 166 -6.48 15.02 15.65
C ASP A 166 -6.22 13.85 14.69
N LYS A 167 -7.10 13.70 13.70
CA LYS A 167 -7.02 12.68 12.67
C LYS A 167 -5.67 12.63 11.96
N ARG A 168 -5.08 13.80 11.67
CA ARG A 168 -3.80 13.88 10.95
C ARG A 168 -2.65 13.34 11.79
N LYS A 169 -2.64 13.63 13.09
CA LYS A 169 -1.65 13.09 14.02
C LYS A 169 -1.79 11.59 14.18
N ARG A 170 -3.04 11.09 14.29
CA ARG A 170 -3.32 9.65 14.34
C ARG A 170 -2.79 8.95 13.08
N CYS A 171 -3.13 9.48 11.90
CA CYS A 171 -2.66 8.96 10.62
C CYS A 171 -1.12 8.93 10.56
N LEU A 172 -0.48 10.04 10.89
CA LEU A 172 0.99 10.15 10.87
C LEU A 172 1.63 9.12 11.81
N ALA A 173 1.17 9.00 13.03
CA ALA A 173 1.74 8.10 14.04
C ALA A 173 1.60 6.62 13.61
N ILE A 174 0.40 6.22 13.16
CA ILE A 174 0.13 4.83 12.78
C ILE A 174 0.89 4.47 11.50
N LEU A 175 0.82 5.29 10.46
CA LEU A 175 1.54 5.03 9.22
C LEU A 175 3.07 5.01 9.43
N THR A 176 3.61 5.96 10.21
CA THR A 176 5.02 5.99 10.54
C THR A 176 5.46 4.72 11.26
N ALA A 177 4.68 4.25 12.23
CA ALA A 177 4.97 3.02 12.97
C ALA A 177 4.99 1.79 12.05
N MET A 178 4.01 1.66 11.16
CA MET A 178 3.94 0.54 10.21
C MET A 178 5.08 0.57 9.20
N ILE A 179 5.42 1.75 8.67
CA ILE A 179 6.57 1.93 7.77
C ILE A 179 7.88 1.61 8.50
N GLN A 180 8.07 2.13 9.71
CA GLN A 180 9.25 1.84 10.53
C GLN A 180 9.41 0.34 10.73
N TYR A 181 8.34 -0.36 11.11
CA TYR A 181 8.37 -1.80 11.30
C TYR A 181 8.74 -2.53 10.01
N ALA A 182 8.09 -2.19 8.89
CA ALA A 182 8.39 -2.79 7.59
C ALA A 182 9.87 -2.60 7.17
N VAL A 183 10.44 -1.42 7.41
CA VAL A 183 11.86 -1.14 7.13
C VAL A 183 12.77 -1.99 8.02
N LEU A 184 12.50 -2.05 9.32
CA LEU A 184 13.32 -2.80 10.27
C LEU A 184 13.40 -4.29 9.92
N ILE A 185 12.27 -4.91 9.57
CA ILE A 185 12.23 -6.33 9.19
C ILE A 185 12.84 -6.60 7.80
N THR A 186 12.67 -5.68 6.85
CA THR A 186 13.19 -5.85 5.48
C THR A 186 14.70 -5.67 5.43
N CYS A 187 15.23 -4.68 6.13
CA CYS A 187 16.65 -4.37 6.16
C CYS A 187 17.43 -5.27 7.13
N GLN A 188 16.76 -6.16 7.87
CA GLN A 188 17.37 -7.03 8.89
C GLN A 188 18.27 -6.28 9.88
N ILE A 189 17.99 -5.01 10.13
CA ILE A 189 18.79 -4.15 11.01
C ILE A 189 18.87 -4.76 12.41
N GLY A 190 17.75 -5.30 12.91
CA GLY A 190 17.70 -5.96 14.21
C GLY A 190 18.58 -7.21 14.28
N ALA A 191 18.59 -8.03 13.23
CA ALA A 191 19.41 -9.25 13.18
C ALA A 191 20.91 -8.94 13.11
N HIS A 192 21.29 -7.89 12.36
CA HIS A 192 22.71 -7.49 12.24
C HIS A 192 23.31 -6.99 13.56
N TYR A 193 22.51 -6.31 14.37
CA TYR A 193 22.96 -5.75 15.65
C TYR A 193 22.56 -6.60 16.86
N GLU A 194 21.92 -7.77 16.67
CA GLU A 194 21.38 -8.63 17.75
C GLU A 194 20.51 -7.86 18.78
N ILE A 195 19.81 -6.80 18.30
CA ILE A 195 19.17 -5.83 19.20
C ILE A 195 17.86 -6.38 19.76
N MET A 196 17.05 -7.02 18.91
CA MET A 196 15.70 -7.51 19.30
C MET A 196 15.24 -8.65 18.41
N SER A 197 14.46 -9.56 18.99
CA SER A 197 13.65 -10.52 18.22
C SER A 197 12.49 -9.79 17.50
N ASP A 198 11.93 -10.38 16.45
CA ASP A 198 10.77 -9.83 15.72
C ASP A 198 9.60 -9.52 16.67
N LYS A 199 9.40 -10.35 17.70
CA LYS A 199 8.35 -10.15 18.71
C LYS A 199 8.61 -8.93 19.58
N GLU A 200 9.84 -8.73 20.04
CA GLU A 200 10.23 -7.56 20.85
C GLU A 200 10.17 -6.28 20.02
N MET A 201 10.60 -6.34 18.77
CA MET A 201 10.54 -5.22 17.85
C MET A 201 9.09 -4.80 17.57
N ARG A 202 8.19 -5.76 17.36
CA ARG A 202 6.75 -5.51 17.18
C ARG A 202 6.13 -4.82 18.40
N GLU A 203 6.44 -5.33 19.60
CA GLU A 203 5.96 -4.74 20.85
C GLU A 203 6.51 -3.32 21.07
N ALA A 204 7.78 -3.09 20.77
CA ALA A 204 8.41 -1.78 20.90
C ALA A 204 7.81 -0.75 19.94
N VAL A 205 7.62 -1.11 18.66
CA VAL A 205 7.00 -0.23 17.67
C VAL A 205 5.56 0.11 18.05
N TYR A 206 4.76 -0.87 18.46
CA TYR A 206 3.40 -0.64 18.92
C TYR A 206 3.38 0.29 20.14
N THR A 207 4.21 0.02 21.15
CA THR A 207 4.27 0.83 22.37
C THR A 207 4.65 2.27 22.09
N ASN A 208 5.62 2.50 21.20
CA ASN A 208 6.03 3.85 20.81
C ASN A 208 4.93 4.58 20.06
N MET A 209 4.23 3.88 19.15
CA MET A 209 3.06 4.42 18.44
C MET A 209 1.98 4.89 19.43
N ILE A 210 1.59 4.04 20.37
CA ILE A 210 0.57 4.37 21.36
C ILE A 210 1.00 5.52 22.28
N LYS A 211 2.27 5.57 22.69
CA LYS A 211 2.81 6.70 23.48
C LYS A 211 2.77 8.02 22.72
N SER A 212 2.92 8.01 21.41
CA SER A 212 2.84 9.24 20.60
C SER A 212 1.40 9.72 20.37
N LEU A 213 0.42 8.88 20.71
CA LEU A 213 -1.02 9.14 20.55
C LEU A 213 -1.74 9.42 21.90
N ASN A 214 -1.02 9.41 23.00
CA ASN A 214 -1.50 9.76 24.35
C ASN A 214 -0.72 10.94 24.94
#